data_64a257e9921d51a6278d182c2f04e193
#
_entry.id   64a257e9921d51a6278d182c2f04e193
#
_cell.length_a   1.000
_cell.length_b   1.000
_cell.length_c   1.000
_cell.angle_alpha   90.00
_cell.angle_beta   90.00
_cell.angle_gamma   90.00
#
_symmetry.space_group_name_H-M   'P 1'
#
loop_
_entity.id
_entity.type
_entity.pdbx_description
1 polymer ?
#
loop_
_entity_poly.entity_id
_entity_poly.type
_entity_poly.pdbx_seq_one_letter_code
_entity_poly.pdbx_strand_id
1 'polypeptide(L)'
;MLHIMAYNKDRDVYNELAFANNYKQIEPNIPAWQEMLKNEKLKDEAGEPYDWLEVWDDEDDHGINDIIITVEEVVKREEMLKN
;
A
#
# COMPACT_ATOMS: atom_id res chain seq x y z
N MET A 1 10.67 -3.50 10.57
CA MET A 1 9.89 -2.28 10.32
C MET A 1 9.02 -2.47 9.08
N LEU A 2 7.81 -1.97 9.15
CA LEU A 2 6.88 -2.06 8.03
C LEU A 2 6.94 -0.78 7.21
N HIS A 3 6.94 -0.92 5.89
CA HIS A 3 6.92 0.20 4.95
C HIS A 3 5.60 0.17 4.19
N ILE A 4 4.94 1.31 4.13
CA ILE A 4 3.70 1.44 3.37
C ILE A 4 4.07 2.06 2.04
N MET A 5 3.99 1.24 0.98
CA MET A 5 4.42 1.62 -0.37
C MET A 5 3.20 1.89 -1.24
N ALA A 6 3.19 3.04 -1.89
CA ALA A 6 2.14 3.39 -2.83
C ALA A 6 2.56 2.94 -4.23
N TYR A 7 1.68 2.25 -4.93
CA TYR A 7 1.97 1.64 -6.22
C TYR A 7 1.14 2.21 -7.35
N ASN A 8 1.80 2.58 -8.43
CA ASN A 8 1.16 2.97 -9.68
C ASN A 8 1.36 1.84 -10.69
N LYS A 9 0.29 1.15 -11.01
CA LYS A 9 0.29 -0.02 -11.88
C LYS A 9 0.70 0.32 -13.32
N ASP A 10 0.21 1.43 -13.84
CA ASP A 10 0.47 1.82 -15.22
C ASP A 10 1.93 2.16 -15.47
N ARG A 11 2.59 2.73 -14.47
CA ARG A 11 4.00 3.12 -14.57
C ARG A 11 4.94 2.14 -13.89
N ASP A 12 4.39 1.17 -13.17
CA ASP A 12 5.15 0.20 -12.38
C ASP A 12 6.12 0.88 -11.42
N VAL A 13 5.61 1.85 -10.67
CA VAL A 13 6.39 2.65 -9.73
C VAL A 13 5.89 2.48 -8.31
N TYR A 14 6.83 2.30 -7.39
CA TYR A 14 6.55 2.24 -5.96
C TYR A 14 7.20 3.44 -5.27
N ASN A 15 6.45 4.07 -4.38
CA ASN A 15 6.98 5.16 -3.56
C ASN A 15 6.58 4.94 -2.11
N GLU A 16 7.49 5.18 -1.17
CA GLU A 16 7.18 5.03 0.23
C GLU A 16 6.27 6.15 0.71
N LEU A 17 5.15 5.79 1.28
CA LEU A 17 4.18 6.73 1.83
C LEU A 17 4.43 6.96 3.32
N ALA A 18 4.72 5.88 4.05
CA ALA A 18 4.89 5.93 5.50
C ALA A 18 5.63 4.67 5.96
N PHE A 19 5.96 4.64 7.25
CA PHE A 19 6.54 3.44 7.86
C PHE A 19 5.99 3.30 9.29
N ALA A 20 6.07 2.09 9.83
CA ALA A 20 5.57 1.78 11.16
C ALA A 20 6.33 0.61 11.76
N ASN A 21 6.30 0.48 13.08
CA ASN A 21 6.96 -0.62 13.76
C ASN A 21 6.14 -1.91 13.72
N ASN A 22 4.81 -1.79 13.65
CA ASN A 22 3.92 -2.94 13.62
C ASN A 22 2.60 -2.58 12.95
N TYR A 23 1.82 -3.61 12.65
CA TYR A 23 0.56 -3.45 11.95
C TYR A 23 -0.49 -2.66 12.74
N LYS A 24 -0.45 -2.73 14.07
CA LYS A 24 -1.39 -1.98 14.90
C LYS A 24 -1.27 -0.47 14.71
N GLN A 25 -0.08 -0.01 14.35
CA GLN A 25 0.13 1.42 14.05
C GLN A 25 -0.42 1.80 12.68
N ILE A 26 -0.56 0.84 11.79
CA ILE A 26 -1.08 1.05 10.44
C ILE A 26 -2.60 1.08 10.41
N GLU A 27 -3.23 0.15 11.13
CA GLU A 27 -4.69 -0.02 11.09
C GLU A 27 -5.52 1.25 11.22
N PRO A 28 -5.23 2.14 12.18
CA PRO A 28 -6.04 3.35 12.34
C PRO A 28 -6.00 4.29 11.14
N ASN A 29 -4.96 4.18 10.31
CA ASN A 29 -4.78 5.06 9.16
C ASN A 29 -5.39 4.50 7.87
N ILE A 30 -5.74 3.23 7.86
CA ILE A 30 -6.24 2.57 6.65
C ILE A 30 -7.47 3.27 6.06
N PRO A 31 -8.51 3.58 6.83
CA PRO A 31 -9.68 4.25 6.25
C PRO A 31 -9.36 5.59 5.59
N ALA A 32 -8.47 6.36 6.21
CA ALA A 32 -8.07 7.65 5.65
C ALA A 32 -7.29 7.47 4.34
N TRP A 33 -6.38 6.50 4.29
CA TRP A 33 -5.63 6.20 3.07
C TRP A 33 -6.54 5.70 1.95
N GLN A 34 -7.52 4.86 2.30
CA GLN A 34 -8.48 4.37 1.30
C GLN A 34 -9.29 5.50 0.70
N GLU A 35 -9.70 6.46 1.53
CA GLU A 35 -10.42 7.63 1.04
C GLU A 35 -9.52 8.50 0.15
N MET A 36 -8.26 8.66 0.52
CA MET A 36 -7.31 9.41 -0.30
C MET A 36 -7.06 8.74 -1.64
N LEU A 37 -6.99 7.40 -1.67
CA LEU A 37 -6.86 6.66 -2.92
C LEU A 37 -8.10 6.86 -3.79
N LYS A 38 -9.27 6.74 -3.18
CA LYS A 38 -10.55 6.88 -3.89
C LYS A 38 -10.71 8.26 -4.52
N ASN A 39 -10.25 9.29 -3.82
CA ASN A 39 -10.36 10.67 -4.28
C ASN A 39 -9.15 11.13 -5.09
N GLU A 40 -8.25 10.20 -5.41
CA GLU A 40 -7.04 10.48 -6.20
C GLU A 40 -6.14 11.57 -5.60
N LYS A 41 -6.10 11.63 -4.27
CA LYS A 41 -5.28 12.60 -3.56
C LYS A 41 -3.85 12.13 -3.35
N LEU A 42 -3.60 10.83 -3.46
CA LEU A 42 -2.25 10.28 -3.41
C LEU A 42 -1.74 10.15 -4.85
N LYS A 43 -0.72 10.93 -5.17
CA LYS A 43 -0.18 10.98 -6.53
C LYS A 43 1.33 10.89 -6.50
N ASP A 44 1.91 10.34 -7.55
CA ASP A 44 3.35 10.25 -7.71
C ASP A 44 3.92 11.58 -8.21
N GLU A 45 5.24 11.61 -8.47
CA GLU A 45 5.93 12.81 -8.91
C GLU A 45 5.42 13.36 -10.24
N ALA A 46 4.87 12.50 -11.07
CA ALA A 46 4.32 12.90 -12.36
C ALA A 46 2.85 13.35 -12.27
N GLY A 47 2.29 13.34 -11.05
CA GLY A 47 0.89 13.73 -10.85
C GLY A 47 -0.10 12.62 -11.16
N GLU A 48 0.38 11.38 -11.32
CA GLU A 48 -0.48 10.23 -11.59
C GLU A 48 -0.95 9.62 -10.27
N PRO A 49 -2.25 9.28 -10.15
CA PRO A 49 -2.75 8.68 -8.91
C PRO A 49 -2.25 7.26 -8.73
N TYR A 50 -2.06 6.86 -7.47
CA TYR A 50 -1.69 5.49 -7.15
C TYR A 50 -2.91 4.57 -7.17
N ASP A 51 -2.68 3.30 -7.51
CA ASP A 51 -3.74 2.31 -7.59
C ASP A 51 -4.04 1.66 -6.25
N TRP A 52 -2.99 1.37 -5.46
CA TRP A 52 -3.16 0.76 -4.14
C TRP A 52 -1.91 0.97 -3.29
N LEU A 53 -2.01 0.57 -2.02
CA LEU A 53 -0.87 0.56 -1.10
C LEU A 53 -0.48 -0.87 -0.79
N GLU A 54 0.81 -1.09 -0.52
CA GLU A 54 1.33 -2.40 -0.11
C GLU A 54 2.09 -2.23 1.19
N VAL A 55 1.99 -3.20 2.08
CA VAL A 55 2.75 -3.19 3.32
C VAL A 55 3.92 -4.15 3.16
N TRP A 56 5.13 -3.63 3.21
CA TRP A 56 6.35 -4.41 3.07
C TRP A 56 7.05 -4.50 4.42
N ASP A 57 7.51 -5.71 4.78
CA ASP A 57 8.25 -5.94 6.01
C ASP A 57 9.72 -6.14 5.66
N ASP A 58 10.58 -5.23 6.07
CA ASP A 58 12.01 -5.30 5.78
C ASP A 58 12.77 -6.28 6.69
N GLU A 59 12.14 -6.76 7.75
CA GLU A 59 12.71 -7.75 8.65
C GLU A 59 12.38 -9.18 8.23
N ASP A 60 11.45 -9.33 7.30
CA ASP A 60 11.07 -10.63 6.78
C ASP A 60 12.08 -11.07 5.73
N ASP A 61 12.69 -12.23 5.94
CA ASP A 61 13.68 -12.79 5.02
C ASP A 61 13.15 -13.00 3.62
N HIS A 62 11.84 -13.08 3.50
CA HIS A 62 11.19 -13.29 2.20
C HIS A 62 10.91 -12.00 1.46
N GLY A 63 11.06 -10.86 2.13
CA GLY A 63 10.80 -9.56 1.53
C GLY A 63 9.40 -9.44 0.96
N ILE A 64 8.45 -10.05 1.63
CA ILE A 64 7.10 -10.17 1.10
C ILE A 64 6.20 -9.03 1.57
N ASN A 65 5.53 -8.42 0.62
CA ASN A 65 4.41 -7.53 0.89
C ASN A 65 3.18 -8.41 1.07
N ASP A 66 2.83 -8.68 2.31
CA ASP A 66 1.74 -9.58 2.63
C ASP A 66 0.36 -8.96 2.43
N ILE A 67 0.28 -7.64 2.51
CA ILE A 67 -1.01 -6.95 2.57
C ILE A 67 -1.07 -5.87 1.50
N ILE A 68 -2.19 -5.85 0.78
CA ILE A 68 -2.49 -4.82 -0.21
C ILE A 68 -3.75 -4.08 0.25
N ILE A 69 -3.66 -2.75 0.28
CA ILE A 69 -4.77 -1.88 0.67
C ILE A 69 -5.30 -1.19 -0.59
N THR A 70 -6.51 -1.57 -1.00
CA THR A 70 -7.18 -0.95 -2.14
C THR A 70 -8.18 0.09 -1.66
N VAL A 71 -8.86 0.76 -2.58
CA VAL A 71 -9.87 1.77 -2.23
C VAL A 71 -11.02 1.20 -1.41
N GLU A 72 -11.30 -0.09 -1.50
CA GLU A 72 -12.46 -0.70 -0.87
C GLU A 72 -12.12 -1.75 0.19
N GLU A 73 -10.94 -2.36 0.09
CA GLU A 73 -10.65 -3.50 0.96
C GLU A 73 -9.16 -3.63 1.29
N VAL A 74 -8.89 -4.48 2.27
CA VAL A 74 -7.55 -4.88 2.65
C VAL A 74 -7.48 -6.37 2.39
N VAL A 75 -6.56 -6.79 1.51
CA VAL A 75 -6.44 -8.20 1.11
C VAL A 75 -5.01 -8.66 1.27
N LYS A 76 -4.84 -9.98 1.38
CA LYS A 76 -3.52 -10.56 1.32
C LYS A 76 -3.09 -10.65 -0.14
N ARG A 77 -1.82 -10.40 -0.39
CA ARG A 77 -1.28 -10.45 -1.74
C ARG A 77 -1.58 -11.78 -2.45
N GLU A 78 -1.51 -12.88 -1.71
CA GLU A 78 -1.82 -14.20 -2.25
C GLU A 78 -3.23 -14.29 -2.81
N GLU A 79 -4.20 -13.71 -2.11
CA GLU A 79 -5.59 -13.74 -2.54
C GLU A 79 -5.79 -12.89 -3.80
N MET A 80 -5.09 -11.77 -3.87
CA MET A 80 -5.18 -10.89 -5.03
C MET A 80 -4.60 -11.56 -6.29
N LEU A 81 -3.50 -12.28 -6.14
CA LEU A 81 -2.85 -12.93 -7.27
C LEU A 81 -3.57 -14.17 -7.78
N LYS A 82 -4.45 -14.75 -6.97
CA LYS A 82 -5.24 -15.93 -7.37
C LYS A 82 -6.41 -15.58 -8.30
N ASN A 83 -6.75 -14.34 -8.37
CA ASN A 83 -7.83 -13.88 -9.23
C ASN A 83 -7.28 -13.33 -10.55
#